data_9eeb1c1f3ce78ae81b3e40cc3cfc9715
#
_entry.id   9eeb1c1f3ce78ae81b3e40cc3cfc9715
#
_cell.length_a   1.000
_cell.length_b   1.000
_cell.length_c   1.000
_cell.angle_alpha   90.00
_cell.angle_beta   90.00
_cell.angle_gamma   90.00
#
_symmetry.space_group_name_H-M   'P 1'
#
loop_
_entity.id
_entity.type
_entity.pdbx_description
1 polymer ?
#
loop_
_entity_poly.entity_id
_entity_poly.type
_entity_poly.pdbx_seq_one_letter_code
_entity_poly.pdbx_strand_id
1 'polypeptide(L)'
;MNAKIRHCAIWSDGCERSARFYETVFGMRFFTAQGVAERDPTNRSRGQLSDGVIGLALNPRPPGYRSGLDHFGFQLQDLGKVSERIKQDYPDTLFTKGLEGVAFAGLRITDPVGTHIDIAQKGGANLRGGYSRDEGWEQPRHLHHIAIRAKKPALLAEYYQKVFELTEVKILSGEGGICLTDGKSYLLIRPCENYSYRSMTQGLDHVGFKVENLEAVKKELDNLEKSFPESAPRKILVGRNGQTLQRDIDSCSLGQYAIADPDGVLIDLTT
;
A
#
# COMPACT_ATOMS: atom_id res chain seq x y z
N MET A 1 15.43 12.38 8.23
CA MET A 1 14.70 11.49 7.29
C MET A 1 13.80 12.36 6.43
N ASN A 2 14.05 12.36 5.11
CA ASN A 2 13.40 13.30 4.19
C ASN A 2 12.09 12.79 3.57
N ALA A 3 11.87 11.49 3.58
CA ALA A 3 10.70 10.87 2.96
C ALA A 3 9.84 10.12 3.98
N LYS A 4 8.53 10.17 3.78
CA LYS A 4 7.52 9.45 4.57
C LYS A 4 6.58 8.70 3.65
N ILE A 5 6.31 7.44 3.93
CA ILE A 5 5.28 6.65 3.24
C ILE A 5 3.93 7.20 3.66
N ARG A 6 3.14 7.73 2.72
CA ARG A 6 1.87 8.40 3.02
C ARG A 6 0.70 8.00 2.13
N HIS A 7 0.97 7.20 1.13
CA HIS A 7 -0.03 6.91 0.11
C HIS A 7 0.08 5.48 -0.40
N CYS A 8 -1.08 4.87 -0.64
CA CYS A 8 -1.22 3.63 -1.37
C CYS A 8 -2.48 3.73 -2.25
N ALA A 9 -2.48 3.10 -3.40
CA ALA A 9 -3.62 3.13 -4.32
C ALA A 9 -3.95 1.75 -4.87
N ILE A 10 -5.24 1.52 -5.04
CA ILE A 10 -5.83 0.30 -5.56
C ILE A 10 -6.70 0.65 -6.77
N TRP A 11 -6.55 -0.12 -7.87
CA TRP A 11 -7.56 -0.20 -8.91
C TRP A 11 -8.67 -1.14 -8.46
N SER A 12 -9.86 -0.60 -8.25
CA SER A 12 -11.02 -1.32 -7.72
C SER A 12 -12.10 -1.53 -8.77
N ASP A 13 -12.64 -2.73 -8.82
CA ASP A 13 -13.83 -3.05 -9.60
C ASP A 13 -15.13 -2.58 -8.92
N GLY A 14 -15.05 -2.23 -7.63
CA GLY A 14 -16.17 -1.76 -6.84
C GLY A 14 -15.72 -0.93 -5.65
N CYS A 15 -15.36 0.35 -5.86
CA CYS A 15 -14.83 1.23 -4.82
C CYS A 15 -15.71 1.27 -3.57
N GLU A 16 -17.04 1.20 -3.73
CA GLU A 16 -17.99 1.20 -2.61
C GLU A 16 -17.83 -0.02 -1.70
N ARG A 17 -17.77 -1.23 -2.29
CA ARG A 17 -17.61 -2.47 -1.52
C ARG A 17 -16.24 -2.54 -0.84
N SER A 18 -15.19 -2.08 -1.53
CA SER A 18 -13.84 -2.07 -0.97
C SER A 18 -13.69 -0.99 0.11
N ALA A 19 -14.32 0.18 -0.06
CA ALA A 19 -14.36 1.19 1.00
C ALA A 19 -15.03 0.65 2.26
N ARG A 20 -16.21 0.01 2.12
CA ARG A 20 -16.91 -0.62 3.26
C ARG A 20 -16.04 -1.65 3.97
N PHE A 21 -15.29 -2.46 3.21
CA PHE A 21 -14.35 -3.43 3.78
C PHE A 21 -13.29 -2.73 4.66
N TYR A 22 -12.58 -1.74 4.13
CA TYR A 22 -11.52 -1.04 4.86
C TYR A 22 -12.05 -0.20 6.02
N GLU A 23 -13.22 0.42 5.89
CA GLU A 23 -13.87 1.16 6.96
C GLU A 23 -14.29 0.22 8.09
N THR A 24 -14.94 -0.91 7.77
CA THR A 24 -15.46 -1.84 8.78
C THR A 24 -14.36 -2.62 9.47
N VAL A 25 -13.41 -3.18 8.68
CA VAL A 25 -12.39 -4.09 9.21
C VAL A 25 -11.22 -3.34 9.84
N PHE A 26 -10.81 -2.23 9.26
CA PHE A 26 -9.62 -1.50 9.70
C PHE A 26 -9.90 -0.12 10.31
N GLY A 27 -11.15 0.29 10.38
CA GLY A 27 -11.52 1.59 10.94
C GLY A 27 -10.98 2.77 10.13
N MET A 28 -10.61 2.56 8.86
CA MET A 28 -10.16 3.64 8.00
C MET A 28 -11.30 4.65 7.80
N ARG A 29 -10.98 5.93 7.77
CA ARG A 29 -11.97 6.99 7.63
C ARG A 29 -11.98 7.56 6.24
N PHE A 30 -13.18 7.83 5.73
CA PHE A 30 -13.34 8.53 4.47
C PHE A 30 -12.82 9.96 4.55
N PHE A 31 -12.22 10.42 3.49
CA PHE A 31 -11.44 11.64 3.50
C PHE A 31 -11.71 12.50 2.26
N THR A 32 -11.92 13.78 2.48
CA THR A 32 -12.10 14.79 1.43
C THR A 32 -11.00 15.86 1.50
N ALA A 33 -11.03 16.81 0.57
CA ALA A 33 -10.14 17.97 0.61
C ALA A 33 -10.32 18.81 1.91
N GLN A 34 -11.51 18.75 2.51
CA GLN A 34 -11.87 19.49 3.72
C GLN A 34 -11.53 18.71 5.01
N GLY A 35 -11.14 17.44 4.91
CA GLY A 35 -10.82 16.58 6.04
C GLY A 35 -11.68 15.31 6.11
N VAL A 36 -11.75 14.71 7.29
CA VAL A 36 -12.60 13.53 7.53
C VAL A 36 -14.07 13.91 7.31
N ALA A 37 -14.78 13.08 6.55
CA ALA A 37 -16.18 13.28 6.23
C ALA A 37 -16.91 11.92 6.26
N GLU A 38 -18.23 11.96 6.39
CA GLU A 38 -19.06 10.80 6.13
C GLU A 38 -19.08 10.53 4.63
N ARG A 39 -18.94 9.27 4.25
CA ARG A 39 -19.00 8.85 2.87
C ARG A 39 -20.45 8.82 2.41
N ASP A 40 -20.73 9.50 1.33
CA ASP A 40 -22.02 9.38 0.64
C ASP A 40 -22.09 8.02 -0.07
N PRO A 41 -22.94 7.08 0.38
CA PRO A 41 -23.04 5.76 -0.21
C PRO A 41 -23.59 5.80 -1.66
N THR A 42 -24.18 6.91 -2.08
CA THR A 42 -24.66 7.08 -3.45
C THR A 42 -23.59 7.59 -4.40
N ASN A 43 -22.52 8.19 -3.86
CA ASN A 43 -21.37 8.65 -4.63
C ASN A 43 -20.40 7.50 -4.88
N ARG A 44 -20.58 6.79 -5.99
CA ARG A 44 -19.74 5.65 -6.40
C ARG A 44 -18.34 6.03 -6.88
N SER A 45 -17.99 7.30 -6.86
CA SER A 45 -16.69 7.77 -7.33
C SER A 45 -15.66 7.75 -6.21
N ARG A 46 -14.45 7.33 -6.55
CA ARG A 46 -13.17 7.47 -5.85
C ARG A 46 -13.25 7.54 -4.32
N GLY A 47 -13.11 6.40 -3.67
CA GLY A 47 -12.90 6.34 -2.22
C GLY A 47 -11.49 6.83 -1.87
N GLN A 48 -11.37 7.80 -0.97
CA GLN A 48 -10.12 8.14 -0.32
C GLN A 48 -10.29 7.87 1.16
N LEU A 49 -9.63 6.84 1.61
CA LEU A 49 -9.63 6.40 3.00
C LEU A 49 -8.29 6.74 3.64
N SER A 50 -8.24 6.86 4.95
CA SER A 50 -7.00 7.05 5.67
C SER A 50 -7.10 6.47 7.08
N ASP A 51 -5.97 6.00 7.60
CA ASP A 51 -5.76 5.68 9.01
C ASP A 51 -5.16 6.85 9.81
N GLY A 52 -5.07 8.02 9.18
CA GLY A 52 -4.47 9.23 9.74
C GLY A 52 -3.00 9.41 9.41
N VAL A 53 -2.35 8.37 8.88
CA VAL A 53 -0.93 8.38 8.48
C VAL A 53 -0.78 8.09 7.01
N ILE A 54 -1.37 6.98 6.55
CA ILE A 54 -1.34 6.55 5.16
C ILE A 54 -2.74 6.68 4.57
N GLY A 55 -2.84 7.36 3.44
CA GLY A 55 -4.05 7.40 2.65
C GLY A 55 -4.12 6.23 1.68
N LEU A 56 -5.28 5.60 1.62
CA LEU A 56 -5.62 4.54 0.68
C LEU A 56 -6.59 5.10 -0.36
N ALA A 57 -6.15 5.23 -1.59
CA ALA A 57 -7.00 5.63 -2.70
C ALA A 57 -7.62 4.41 -3.39
N LEU A 58 -8.94 4.35 -3.42
CA LEU A 58 -9.68 3.39 -4.22
C LEU A 58 -10.09 4.08 -5.53
N ASN A 59 -9.44 3.70 -6.62
CA ASN A 59 -9.68 4.27 -7.93
C ASN A 59 -10.52 3.30 -8.77
N PRO A 60 -11.57 3.78 -9.48
CA PRO A 60 -12.29 2.95 -10.43
C PRO A 60 -11.33 2.39 -11.47
N ARG A 61 -11.33 1.07 -11.65
CA ARG A 61 -10.43 0.40 -12.58
C ARG A 61 -10.80 0.73 -14.03
N PRO A 62 -9.90 1.33 -14.82
CA PRO A 62 -10.15 1.55 -16.24
C PRO A 62 -10.14 0.23 -17.03
N PRO A 63 -10.82 0.16 -18.18
CA PRO A 63 -10.69 -0.98 -19.08
C PRO A 63 -9.22 -1.26 -19.45
N GLY A 64 -8.83 -2.54 -19.48
CA GLY A 64 -7.45 -2.96 -19.77
C GLY A 64 -6.49 -2.99 -18.58
N TYR A 65 -6.85 -2.40 -17.44
CA TYR A 65 -6.06 -2.48 -16.22
C TYR A 65 -6.46 -3.68 -15.36
N ARG A 66 -5.54 -4.15 -14.53
CA ARG A 66 -5.82 -5.18 -13.53
C ARG A 66 -6.36 -4.53 -12.25
N SER A 67 -7.28 -5.18 -11.56
CA SER A 67 -7.64 -4.80 -10.18
C SER A 67 -6.49 -5.16 -9.23
N GLY A 68 -6.39 -4.43 -8.13
CA GLY A 68 -5.38 -4.65 -7.10
C GLY A 68 -4.46 -3.45 -6.88
N LEU A 69 -3.34 -3.67 -6.19
CA LEU A 69 -2.37 -2.62 -5.91
C LEU A 69 -1.79 -2.03 -7.20
N ASP A 70 -1.79 -0.71 -7.30
CA ASP A 70 -1.29 0.03 -8.46
C ASP A 70 0.00 0.80 -8.15
N HIS A 71 -0.01 1.60 -7.10
CA HIS A 71 1.13 2.40 -6.70
C HIS A 71 1.10 2.73 -5.21
N PHE A 72 2.20 3.25 -4.73
CA PHE A 72 2.28 3.88 -3.42
C PHE A 72 3.01 5.22 -3.52
N GLY A 73 3.18 5.94 -2.40
CA GLY A 73 3.78 7.25 -2.52
C GLY A 73 4.43 7.78 -1.27
N PHE A 74 5.40 8.68 -1.52
CA PHE A 74 6.16 9.38 -0.51
C PHE A 74 5.81 10.87 -0.43
N GLN A 75 5.57 11.34 0.77
CA GLN A 75 5.66 12.75 1.09
C GLN A 75 7.13 13.09 1.34
N LEU A 76 7.65 14.06 0.63
CA LEU A 76 9.03 14.48 0.69
C LEU A 76 9.15 15.84 1.37
N GLN A 77 10.16 16.01 2.21
CA GLN A 77 10.49 17.30 2.81
C GLN A 77 11.00 18.28 1.76
N ASP A 78 11.77 17.76 0.78
CA ASP A 78 12.33 18.51 -0.34
C ASP A 78 12.25 17.68 -1.62
N LEU A 79 11.19 17.91 -2.40
CA LEU A 79 10.94 17.24 -3.67
C LEU A 79 12.02 17.55 -4.71
N GLY A 80 12.52 18.80 -4.71
CA GLY A 80 13.57 19.23 -5.64
C GLY A 80 14.84 18.44 -5.44
N LYS A 81 15.33 18.39 -4.22
CA LYS A 81 16.57 17.67 -3.86
C LYS A 81 16.47 16.16 -4.18
N VAL A 82 15.33 15.53 -3.89
CA VAL A 82 15.13 14.11 -4.23
C VAL A 82 15.08 13.90 -5.73
N SER A 83 14.39 14.78 -6.47
CA SER A 83 14.32 14.71 -7.93
C SER A 83 15.69 14.87 -8.61
N GLU A 84 16.53 15.78 -8.10
CA GLU A 84 17.90 15.96 -8.58
C GLU A 84 18.75 14.71 -8.33
N ARG A 85 18.67 14.13 -7.13
CA ARG A 85 19.36 12.88 -6.79
C ARG A 85 18.96 11.73 -7.72
N ILE A 86 17.66 11.59 -7.99
CA ILE A 86 17.18 10.56 -8.94
C ILE A 86 17.76 10.80 -10.33
N LYS A 87 17.72 12.02 -10.84
CA LYS A 87 18.26 12.34 -12.17
C LYS A 87 19.76 12.07 -12.28
N GLN A 88 20.50 12.31 -11.20
CA GLN A 88 21.95 12.07 -11.15
C GLN A 88 22.30 10.59 -11.08
N ASP A 89 21.65 9.84 -10.18
CA ASP A 89 22.03 8.47 -9.85
C ASP A 89 21.27 7.41 -10.66
N TYR A 90 20.08 7.79 -11.18
CA TYR A 90 19.17 6.93 -11.95
C TYR A 90 18.61 7.69 -13.15
N PRO A 91 19.47 8.07 -14.12
CA PRO A 91 19.11 8.98 -15.23
C PRO A 91 18.01 8.45 -16.14
N ASP A 92 17.81 7.14 -16.20
CA ASP A 92 16.77 6.50 -17.01
C ASP A 92 15.37 6.56 -16.34
N THR A 93 15.26 7.11 -15.12
CA THR A 93 13.97 7.24 -14.46
C THR A 93 13.11 8.29 -15.15
N LEU A 94 11.93 7.87 -15.57
CA LEU A 94 10.93 8.77 -16.16
C LEU A 94 10.16 9.51 -15.07
N PHE A 95 10.07 10.82 -15.22
CA PHE A 95 9.24 11.68 -14.39
C PHE A 95 7.95 12.03 -15.13
N THR A 96 6.82 11.66 -14.57
CA THR A 96 5.51 12.04 -15.09
C THR A 96 4.87 13.04 -14.14
N LYS A 97 4.48 14.20 -14.66
CA LYS A 97 3.77 15.20 -13.85
C LYS A 97 2.38 14.66 -13.48
N GLY A 98 2.02 14.78 -12.22
CA GLY A 98 0.68 14.45 -11.74
C GLY A 98 -0.39 15.33 -12.42
N LEU A 99 -1.59 14.79 -12.53
CA LEU A 99 -2.73 15.55 -13.03
C LEU A 99 -3.15 16.60 -12.02
N GLU A 100 -3.49 17.78 -12.49
CA GLU A 100 -4.02 18.86 -11.64
C GLU A 100 -5.29 18.40 -10.92
N GLY A 101 -5.39 18.69 -9.63
CA GLY A 101 -6.54 18.28 -8.80
C GLY A 101 -6.53 16.83 -8.33
N VAL A 102 -5.57 16.00 -8.77
CA VAL A 102 -5.39 14.64 -8.23
C VAL A 102 -4.70 14.72 -6.88
N ALA A 103 -5.30 14.08 -5.88
CA ALA A 103 -4.75 14.04 -4.55
C ALA A 103 -3.41 13.28 -4.53
N PHE A 104 -2.48 13.78 -3.75
CA PHE A 104 -1.15 13.28 -3.48
C PHE A 104 -0.13 13.43 -4.62
N ALA A 105 -0.42 13.02 -5.85
CA ALA A 105 0.54 12.97 -6.93
C ALA A 105 1.02 14.36 -7.42
N GLY A 106 2.17 14.82 -6.92
CA GLY A 106 2.90 15.94 -7.53
C GLY A 106 3.64 15.49 -8.77
N LEU A 107 4.43 14.43 -8.62
CA LEU A 107 5.13 13.71 -9.69
C LEU A 107 4.94 12.22 -9.49
N ARG A 108 5.04 11.46 -10.57
CA ARG A 108 5.13 10.00 -10.56
C ARG A 108 6.45 9.57 -11.17
N ILE A 109 7.09 8.59 -10.55
CA ILE A 109 8.29 7.93 -11.03
C ILE A 109 8.10 6.42 -11.00
N THR A 110 9.07 5.67 -11.50
CA THR A 110 9.18 4.23 -11.28
C THR A 110 10.47 3.90 -10.54
N ASP A 111 10.40 2.88 -9.68
CA ASP A 111 11.60 2.29 -9.12
C ASP A 111 12.31 1.37 -10.14
N PRO A 112 13.49 0.83 -9.81
CA PRO A 112 14.24 -0.06 -10.72
C PRO A 112 13.53 -1.36 -11.13
N VAL A 113 12.45 -1.75 -10.46
CA VAL A 113 11.65 -2.92 -10.83
C VAL A 113 10.33 -2.57 -11.51
N GLY A 114 10.09 -1.27 -11.77
CA GLY A 114 8.92 -0.77 -12.47
C GLY A 114 7.72 -0.46 -11.56
N THR A 115 7.89 -0.45 -10.24
CA THR A 115 6.81 -0.04 -9.32
C THR A 115 6.56 1.45 -9.46
N HIS A 116 5.31 1.84 -9.66
CA HIS A 116 4.92 3.25 -9.71
C HIS A 116 4.97 3.86 -8.29
N ILE A 117 5.59 5.01 -8.20
CA ILE A 117 5.74 5.77 -6.95
C ILE A 117 5.28 7.20 -7.18
N ASP A 118 4.28 7.63 -6.43
CA ASP A 118 3.88 9.02 -6.38
C ASP A 118 4.73 9.77 -5.35
N ILE A 119 5.24 10.94 -5.71
CA ILE A 119 6.02 11.79 -4.83
C ILE A 119 5.40 13.17 -4.73
N ALA A 120 5.26 13.65 -3.50
CA ALA A 120 4.61 14.91 -3.19
C ALA A 120 5.46 15.74 -2.22
N GLN A 121 5.50 17.07 -2.43
CA GLN A 121 6.14 18.02 -1.53
C GLN A 121 5.33 18.15 -0.25
N LYS A 122 5.96 18.09 0.92
CA LYS A 122 5.31 18.42 2.21
C LYS A 122 4.73 19.83 2.17
N GLY A 123 3.46 19.96 2.54
CA GLY A 123 2.73 21.22 2.45
C GLY A 123 2.30 21.63 1.04
N GLY A 124 2.51 20.78 0.03
CA GLY A 124 2.05 21.03 -1.33
C GLY A 124 0.52 20.97 -1.44
N ALA A 125 -0.04 21.70 -2.43
CA ALA A 125 -1.48 21.79 -2.64
C ALA A 125 -2.17 20.44 -2.92
N ASN A 126 -1.42 19.44 -3.40
CA ASN A 126 -1.95 18.11 -3.69
C ASN A 126 -2.09 17.24 -2.42
N LEU A 127 -1.44 17.64 -1.32
CA LEU A 127 -1.57 16.93 -0.05
C LEU A 127 -2.86 17.38 0.66
N ARG A 128 -3.85 16.54 0.60
CA ARG A 128 -5.06 16.71 1.42
C ARG A 128 -4.73 16.34 2.87
N GLY A 129 -5.41 16.98 3.82
CA GLY A 129 -5.10 16.88 5.25
C GLY A 129 -4.95 15.47 5.84
N GLY A 130 -5.53 14.41 5.20
CA GLY A 130 -5.37 13.00 5.58
C GLY A 130 -4.00 12.40 5.33
N TYR A 131 -3.23 13.02 4.43
CA TYR A 131 -1.89 12.58 4.09
C TYR A 131 -0.79 13.39 4.80
N SER A 132 -1.15 14.46 5.49
CA SER A 132 -0.19 15.45 6.00
C SER A 132 0.07 15.36 7.50
N ARG A 133 -0.60 14.47 8.22
CA ARG A 133 -0.42 14.35 9.66
C ARG A 133 0.79 13.47 9.98
N ASP A 134 1.78 14.03 10.63
CA ASP A 134 2.98 13.29 11.05
C ASP A 134 2.67 12.27 12.16
N GLU A 135 1.68 12.54 13.01
CA GLU A 135 1.30 11.70 14.16
C GLU A 135 0.09 10.80 13.91
N GLY A 136 -0.70 11.10 12.88
CA GLY A 136 -1.96 10.43 12.61
C GLY A 136 -3.05 10.80 13.61
N TRP A 137 -4.20 10.15 13.54
CA TRP A 137 -5.16 10.10 14.63
C TRP A 137 -5.02 8.76 15.35
N GLU A 138 -5.43 8.75 16.62
CA GLU A 138 -5.39 7.54 17.42
C GLU A 138 -6.45 6.54 16.94
N GLN A 139 -5.99 5.36 16.54
CA GLN A 139 -6.85 4.22 16.21
C GLN A 139 -6.10 2.90 16.43
N PRO A 140 -6.81 1.82 16.78
CA PRO A 140 -6.18 0.54 17.11
C PRO A 140 -5.60 -0.20 15.89
N ARG A 141 -6.06 0.12 14.68
CA ARG A 141 -5.66 -0.56 13.45
C ARG A 141 -5.13 0.44 12.44
N HIS A 142 -3.99 0.15 11.86
CA HIS A 142 -3.36 1.03 10.88
C HIS A 142 -2.56 0.26 9.85
N LEU A 143 -2.39 0.84 8.68
CA LEU A 143 -1.54 0.32 7.63
C LEU A 143 -0.09 0.37 8.12
N HIS A 144 0.52 -0.81 8.27
CA HIS A 144 1.82 -1.01 8.89
C HIS A 144 2.93 -1.05 7.85
N HIS A 145 2.73 -1.84 6.78
CA HIS A 145 3.74 -1.99 5.75
C HIS A 145 3.17 -2.11 4.34
N ILE A 146 4.03 -1.84 3.37
CA ILE A 146 3.82 -2.12 1.95
C ILE A 146 4.93 -3.08 1.55
N ALA A 147 4.58 -4.16 0.83
CA ALA A 147 5.54 -5.15 0.37
C ALA A 147 5.75 -5.07 -1.14
N ILE A 148 7.01 -5.22 -1.56
CA ILE A 148 7.44 -5.26 -2.95
C ILE A 148 8.24 -6.54 -3.18
N ARG A 149 8.05 -7.17 -4.34
CA ARG A 149 8.89 -8.27 -4.80
C ARG A 149 9.95 -7.81 -5.78
N ALA A 150 11.16 -8.28 -5.58
CA ALA A 150 12.28 -7.99 -6.46
C ALA A 150 13.15 -9.23 -6.68
N LYS A 151 13.65 -9.41 -7.91
CA LYS A 151 14.66 -10.44 -8.21
C LYS A 151 15.98 -10.20 -7.51
N LYS A 152 16.27 -8.95 -7.22
CA LYS A 152 17.49 -8.50 -6.53
C LYS A 152 17.10 -7.57 -5.37
N PRO A 153 16.61 -8.11 -4.24
CA PRO A 153 16.11 -7.30 -3.12
C PRO A 153 17.12 -6.27 -2.61
N ALA A 154 18.41 -6.65 -2.51
CA ALA A 154 19.46 -5.76 -2.01
C ALA A 154 19.63 -4.50 -2.89
N LEU A 155 19.59 -4.64 -4.22
CA LEU A 155 19.71 -3.48 -5.12
C LEU A 155 18.48 -2.56 -5.02
N LEU A 156 17.30 -3.13 -4.83
CA LEU A 156 16.10 -2.33 -4.64
C LEU A 156 16.11 -1.62 -3.27
N ALA A 157 16.60 -2.29 -2.22
CA ALA A 157 16.76 -1.69 -0.90
C ALA A 157 17.76 -0.52 -0.95
N GLU A 158 18.89 -0.69 -1.62
CA GLU A 158 19.88 0.38 -1.84
C GLU A 158 19.26 1.60 -2.52
N TYR A 159 18.42 1.39 -3.54
CA TYR A 159 17.67 2.47 -4.19
C TYR A 159 16.83 3.27 -3.17
N TYR A 160 16.01 2.59 -2.36
CA TYR A 160 15.14 3.27 -1.40
C TYR A 160 15.92 3.94 -0.26
N GLN A 161 17.01 3.35 0.19
CA GLN A 161 17.92 3.95 1.16
C GLN A 161 18.60 5.20 0.59
N LYS A 162 19.12 5.11 -0.63
CA LYS A 162 19.86 6.21 -1.27
C LYS A 162 18.95 7.36 -1.69
N VAL A 163 17.80 7.06 -2.29
CA VAL A 163 16.89 8.08 -2.83
C VAL A 163 16.02 8.69 -1.74
N PHE A 164 15.39 7.85 -0.92
CA PHE A 164 14.38 8.27 0.05
C PHE A 164 14.89 8.29 1.52
N GLU A 165 16.14 7.92 1.72
CA GLU A 165 16.78 7.89 3.06
C GLU A 165 16.04 6.95 4.05
N LEU A 166 15.42 5.87 3.56
CA LEU A 166 14.83 4.87 4.42
C LEU A 166 15.92 4.11 5.18
N THR A 167 15.62 3.72 6.41
CA THR A 167 16.56 3.00 7.28
C THR A 167 16.22 1.52 7.31
N GLU A 168 17.22 0.67 7.14
CA GLU A 168 17.04 -0.77 7.28
C GLU A 168 16.79 -1.15 8.74
N VAL A 169 15.83 -2.02 8.98
CA VAL A 169 15.55 -2.62 10.28
C VAL A 169 15.68 -4.13 10.20
N LYS A 170 16.33 -4.73 11.20
CA LYS A 170 16.44 -6.19 11.27
C LYS A 170 15.10 -6.80 11.66
N ILE A 171 14.56 -7.62 10.78
CA ILE A 171 13.41 -8.44 11.10
C ILE A 171 13.94 -9.84 11.49
N LEU A 172 13.37 -10.42 12.53
CA LEU A 172 13.76 -11.72 13.07
C LEU A 172 13.25 -12.90 12.22
N SER A 173 13.20 -12.80 10.90
CA SER A 173 12.66 -13.89 10.10
C SER A 173 13.48 -14.25 8.89
N GLY A 174 13.51 -15.55 8.65
CA GLY A 174 14.40 -16.30 7.79
C GLY A 174 14.17 -16.27 6.28
N GLU A 175 13.44 -15.32 5.71
CA GLU A 175 13.08 -15.37 4.29
C GLU A 175 13.96 -14.57 3.33
N GLY A 176 15.06 -13.98 3.78
CA GLY A 176 15.93 -13.18 2.92
C GLY A 176 15.29 -11.87 2.42
N GLY A 177 14.19 -11.44 3.03
CA GLY A 177 13.59 -10.14 2.79
C GLY A 177 14.34 -9.02 3.51
N ILE A 178 14.27 -7.80 2.97
CA ILE A 178 14.85 -6.59 3.56
C ILE A 178 13.72 -5.67 3.96
N CYS A 179 13.73 -5.22 5.21
CA CYS A 179 12.74 -4.28 5.72
C CYS A 179 13.36 -2.91 5.91
N LEU A 180 12.76 -1.93 5.28
CA LEU A 180 13.11 -0.52 5.41
C LEU A 180 12.01 0.23 6.15
N THR A 181 12.35 1.32 6.84
CA THR A 181 11.37 2.15 7.53
C THR A 181 11.62 3.63 7.31
N ASP A 182 10.55 4.39 7.36
CA ASP A 182 10.55 5.85 7.46
C ASP A 182 10.46 6.34 8.92
N GLY A 183 10.60 5.40 9.88
CA GLY A 183 10.44 5.62 11.33
C GLY A 183 9.01 5.40 11.84
N LYS A 184 8.02 5.18 10.97
CA LYS A 184 6.64 4.91 11.34
C LYS A 184 6.02 3.76 10.54
N SER A 185 6.24 3.76 9.24
CA SER A 185 5.75 2.74 8.31
C SER A 185 6.91 1.95 7.72
N TYR A 186 6.63 0.78 7.18
CA TYR A 186 7.66 -0.10 6.67
C TYR A 186 7.47 -0.38 5.18
N LEU A 187 8.60 -0.54 4.49
CA LEU A 187 8.68 -1.06 3.14
C LEU A 187 9.41 -2.40 3.18
N LEU A 188 8.67 -3.49 2.94
CA LEU A 188 9.22 -4.84 2.93
C LEU A 188 9.58 -5.24 1.50
N ILE A 189 10.85 -5.56 1.26
CA ILE A 189 11.33 -6.01 -0.04
C ILE A 189 11.58 -7.51 0.05
N ARG A 190 10.73 -8.28 -0.62
CA ARG A 190 10.78 -9.75 -0.64
C ARG A 190 11.45 -10.27 -1.90
N PRO A 191 12.12 -11.44 -1.84
CA PRO A 191 12.64 -12.06 -3.04
C PRO A 191 11.49 -12.47 -3.99
N CYS A 192 11.75 -12.34 -5.29
CA CYS A 192 10.87 -12.82 -6.35
C CYS A 192 11.54 -14.01 -7.04
N GLU A 193 11.09 -15.21 -6.74
CA GLU A 193 11.63 -16.44 -7.30
C GLU A 193 10.92 -16.81 -8.61
N ASN A 194 11.69 -16.97 -9.67
CA ASN A 194 11.17 -17.28 -11.01
C ASN A 194 11.23 -18.78 -11.34
N TYR A 195 10.87 -19.67 -10.40
CA TYR A 195 11.04 -21.11 -10.60
C TYR A 195 9.88 -21.80 -11.35
N SER A 196 8.85 -21.08 -11.77
CA SER A 196 7.78 -21.69 -12.54
C SER A 196 7.14 -20.68 -13.50
N TYR A 197 6.42 -21.16 -14.52
CA TYR A 197 5.62 -20.28 -15.38
C TYR A 197 4.49 -19.53 -14.63
N ARG A 198 4.31 -19.80 -13.37
CA ARG A 198 3.44 -19.10 -12.41
C ARG A 198 4.23 -18.11 -11.55
N SER A 199 5.39 -17.70 -12.03
CA SER A 199 6.28 -16.82 -11.31
C SER A 199 5.54 -15.56 -10.83
N MET A 200 5.80 -15.21 -9.59
CA MET A 200 5.40 -13.91 -9.07
C MET A 200 6.05 -12.82 -9.87
N THR A 201 5.31 -11.79 -10.18
CA THR A 201 5.83 -10.62 -10.87
C THR A 201 6.59 -9.75 -9.90
N GLN A 202 7.65 -9.09 -10.36
CA GLN A 202 8.25 -7.99 -9.62
C GLN A 202 7.25 -6.84 -9.48
N GLY A 203 7.40 -6.04 -8.43
CA GLY A 203 6.53 -4.92 -8.11
C GLY A 203 5.75 -5.12 -6.83
N LEU A 204 4.68 -4.37 -6.64
CA LEU A 204 3.82 -4.44 -5.46
C LEU A 204 3.26 -5.85 -5.26
N ASP A 205 3.31 -6.31 -4.01
CA ASP A 205 2.89 -7.65 -3.61
C ASP A 205 1.66 -7.61 -2.70
N HIS A 206 1.78 -6.99 -1.54
CA HIS A 206 0.70 -6.88 -0.57
C HIS A 206 0.85 -5.65 0.32
N VAL A 207 -0.15 -5.41 1.14
CA VAL A 207 -0.10 -4.44 2.24
C VAL A 207 -0.31 -5.15 3.56
N GLY A 208 0.25 -4.62 4.64
CA GLY A 208 0.06 -5.15 5.98
C GLY A 208 -0.62 -4.17 6.90
N PHE A 209 -1.49 -4.68 7.76
CA PHE A 209 -2.13 -3.91 8.82
C PHE A 209 -1.70 -4.41 10.19
N LYS A 210 -1.34 -3.47 11.07
CA LYS A 210 -1.25 -3.76 12.50
C LYS A 210 -2.63 -3.67 13.09
N VAL A 211 -2.99 -4.67 13.92
CA VAL A 211 -4.29 -4.78 14.59
C VAL A 211 -4.09 -5.12 16.06
N GLU A 212 -5.04 -4.76 16.88
CA GLU A 212 -4.99 -5.00 18.32
C GLU A 212 -5.25 -6.48 18.69
N ASN A 213 -6.02 -7.18 17.87
CA ASN A 213 -6.44 -8.56 18.14
C ASN A 213 -6.91 -9.27 16.87
N LEU A 214 -6.26 -10.38 16.50
CA LEU A 214 -6.60 -11.15 15.30
C LEU A 214 -7.99 -11.81 15.38
N GLU A 215 -8.40 -12.29 16.55
CA GLU A 215 -9.70 -12.95 16.71
C GLU A 215 -10.86 -11.93 16.60
N ALA A 216 -10.65 -10.69 17.06
CA ALA A 216 -11.62 -9.61 16.85
C ALA A 216 -11.78 -9.31 15.35
N VAL A 217 -10.67 -9.23 14.59
CA VAL A 217 -10.73 -9.02 13.16
C VAL A 217 -11.43 -10.17 12.44
N LYS A 218 -11.12 -11.42 12.76
CA LYS A 218 -11.79 -12.60 12.17
C LYS A 218 -13.32 -12.55 12.39
N LYS A 219 -13.73 -12.19 13.61
CA LYS A 219 -15.17 -12.04 13.92
C LYS A 219 -15.84 -10.93 13.10
N GLU A 220 -15.14 -9.83 12.87
CA GLU A 220 -15.66 -8.74 12.03
C GLU A 220 -15.73 -9.14 10.57
N LEU A 221 -14.75 -9.89 10.05
CA LEU A 221 -14.78 -10.45 8.71
C LEU A 221 -15.99 -11.39 8.52
N ASP A 222 -16.26 -12.27 9.49
CA ASP A 222 -17.43 -13.15 9.48
C ASP A 222 -18.76 -12.36 9.52
N ASN A 223 -18.81 -11.28 10.29
CA ASN A 223 -20.00 -10.42 10.35
C ASN A 223 -20.18 -9.63 9.05
N LEU A 224 -19.08 -9.15 8.47
CA LEU A 224 -19.10 -8.45 7.18
C LEU A 224 -19.61 -9.38 6.06
N GLU A 225 -19.11 -10.64 6.00
CA GLU A 225 -19.56 -11.63 5.03
C GLU A 225 -21.07 -11.93 5.14
N LYS A 226 -21.60 -11.97 6.36
CA LYS A 226 -23.04 -12.20 6.60
C LYS A 226 -23.91 -11.01 6.19
N SER A 227 -23.43 -9.78 6.49
CA SER A 227 -24.23 -8.56 6.31
C SER A 227 -24.06 -7.93 4.94
N PHE A 228 -22.86 -8.04 4.36
CA PHE A 228 -22.46 -7.43 3.08
C PHE A 228 -21.54 -8.37 2.31
N PRO A 229 -22.04 -9.48 1.77
CA PRO A 229 -21.23 -10.51 1.13
C PRO A 229 -20.41 -9.99 -0.07
N GLU A 230 -20.87 -8.93 -0.73
CA GLU A 230 -20.11 -8.26 -1.81
C GLU A 230 -18.85 -7.54 -1.31
N SER A 231 -18.81 -7.18 -0.03
CA SER A 231 -17.65 -6.54 0.65
C SER A 231 -16.80 -7.54 1.44
N ALA A 232 -17.14 -8.81 1.40
CA ALA A 232 -16.41 -9.86 2.11
C ALA A 232 -15.00 -10.08 1.51
N PRO A 233 -14.04 -10.57 2.31
CA PRO A 233 -12.73 -10.93 1.82
C PRO A 233 -12.81 -12.05 0.78
N ARG A 234 -11.94 -12.01 -0.21
CA ARG A 234 -11.80 -13.11 -1.17
C ARG A 234 -11.04 -14.27 -0.56
N LYS A 235 -11.38 -15.48 -0.96
CA LYS A 235 -10.64 -16.68 -0.57
C LYS A 235 -9.30 -16.73 -1.30
N ILE A 236 -8.20 -16.86 -0.57
CA ILE A 236 -6.85 -17.03 -1.13
C ILE A 236 -6.69 -18.43 -1.70
N LEU A 237 -7.26 -19.46 -1.03
CA LEU A 237 -7.23 -20.86 -1.47
C LEU A 237 -8.19 -21.10 -2.66
N VAL A 238 -7.81 -20.63 -3.85
CA VAL A 238 -8.58 -20.80 -5.07
C VAL A 238 -7.76 -21.55 -6.11
N GLY A 239 -8.30 -22.69 -6.57
CA GLY A 239 -7.67 -23.50 -7.59
C GLY A 239 -6.29 -24.07 -7.17
N ARG A 240 -5.54 -24.57 -8.16
CA ARG A 240 -4.22 -25.21 -7.92
C ARG A 240 -3.16 -24.25 -7.37
N ASN A 241 -3.31 -22.97 -7.58
CA ASN A 241 -2.33 -21.96 -7.17
C ASN A 241 -2.58 -21.42 -5.77
N GLY A 242 -3.78 -21.58 -5.24
CA GLY A 242 -4.15 -21.02 -3.94
C GLY A 242 -3.27 -21.52 -2.81
N GLN A 243 -2.94 -22.79 -2.77
CA GLN A 243 -2.04 -23.34 -1.73
C GLN A 243 -0.61 -22.78 -1.81
N THR A 244 -0.11 -22.53 -3.01
CA THR A 244 1.22 -21.92 -3.18
C THR A 244 1.19 -20.46 -2.75
N LEU A 245 0.16 -19.71 -3.14
CA LEU A 245 -0.03 -18.33 -2.73
C LEU A 245 -0.22 -18.22 -1.21
N GLN A 246 -1.02 -19.11 -0.61
CA GLN A 246 -1.22 -19.13 0.84
C GLN A 246 0.10 -19.36 1.58
N ARG A 247 0.87 -20.38 1.20
CA ARG A 247 2.18 -20.66 1.82
C ARG A 247 3.15 -19.50 1.66
N ASP A 248 3.11 -18.83 0.51
CA ASP A 248 3.98 -17.70 0.24
C ASP A 248 3.63 -16.50 1.12
N ILE A 249 2.36 -16.16 1.26
CA ILE A 249 1.99 -15.03 2.12
C ILE A 249 2.10 -15.38 3.61
N ASP A 250 1.83 -16.62 4.01
CA ASP A 250 2.04 -17.09 5.38
C ASP A 250 3.52 -17.07 5.79
N SER A 251 4.42 -17.09 4.81
CA SER A 251 5.86 -16.95 5.03
C SER A 251 6.32 -15.51 5.21
N CYS A 252 5.44 -14.53 5.10
CA CYS A 252 5.77 -13.13 5.32
C CYS A 252 6.17 -12.88 6.78
N SER A 253 7.35 -12.32 6.95
CA SER A 253 7.97 -12.13 8.27
C SER A 253 7.26 -11.09 9.15
N LEU A 254 6.45 -10.24 8.56
CA LEU A 254 5.69 -9.22 9.27
C LEU A 254 4.23 -9.62 9.51
N GLY A 255 3.75 -10.70 8.88
CA GLY A 255 2.36 -11.14 8.96
C GLY A 255 2.18 -12.36 9.88
N GLN A 256 1.03 -12.43 10.51
CA GLN A 256 0.58 -13.55 11.34
C GLN A 256 -0.68 -14.22 10.78
N TYR A 257 -1.43 -13.51 9.95
CA TYR A 257 -2.65 -13.98 9.32
C TYR A 257 -2.88 -13.22 8.01
N ALA A 258 -3.23 -13.94 6.96
CA ALA A 258 -3.41 -13.36 5.64
C ALA A 258 -4.85 -13.45 5.15
N ILE A 259 -5.30 -12.40 4.49
CA ILE A 259 -6.58 -12.30 3.81
C ILE A 259 -6.40 -11.64 2.43
N ALA A 260 -7.45 -11.61 1.64
CA ALA A 260 -7.51 -10.78 0.43
C ALA A 260 -8.74 -9.88 0.50
N ASP A 261 -8.59 -8.61 0.10
CA ASP A 261 -9.71 -7.68 0.03
C ASP A 261 -10.71 -8.04 -1.10
N PRO A 262 -11.84 -7.33 -1.25
CA PRO A 262 -12.81 -7.59 -2.31
C PRO A 262 -12.26 -7.45 -3.75
N ASP A 263 -11.17 -6.74 -3.96
CA ASP A 263 -10.49 -6.59 -5.25
C ASP A 263 -9.35 -7.60 -5.46
N GLY A 264 -9.03 -8.39 -4.44
CA GLY A 264 -7.98 -9.41 -4.47
C GLY A 264 -6.61 -8.89 -4.04
N VAL A 265 -6.54 -7.73 -3.40
CA VAL A 265 -5.30 -7.25 -2.75
C VAL A 265 -5.00 -8.16 -1.57
N LEU A 266 -3.81 -8.72 -1.55
CA LEU A 266 -3.33 -9.50 -0.41
C LEU A 266 -3.04 -8.57 0.77
N ILE A 267 -3.45 -9.00 1.95
CA ILE A 267 -3.30 -8.24 3.19
C ILE A 267 -2.74 -9.16 4.28
N ASP A 268 -1.62 -8.74 4.86
CA ASP A 268 -1.08 -9.32 6.08
C ASP A 268 -1.64 -8.63 7.31
N LEU A 269 -1.91 -9.40 8.36
CA LEU A 269 -2.29 -8.89 9.67
C LEU A 269 -1.23 -9.23 10.71
N THR A 270 -0.86 -8.26 11.53
CA THR A 270 0.06 -8.42 12.65
C THR A 270 -0.49 -7.74 13.91
N THR A 271 -0.09 -8.23 15.08
CA THR A 271 -0.44 -7.64 16.39
C THR A 271 0.73 -6.89 17.02
#